data_590747cf19ccf86d34cf79cd915b9079
#
_entry.id   590747cf19ccf86d34cf79cd915b9079
#
_cell.length_a   1.000
_cell.length_b   1.000
_cell.length_c   1.000
_cell.angle_alpha   90.00
_cell.angle_beta   90.00
_cell.angle_gamma   90.00
#
_symmetry.space_group_name_H-M   'P 1'
#
loop_
_entity.id
_entity.type
_entity.pdbx_description
1 polymer ?
#
loop_
_entity_poly.entity_id
_entity_poly.type
_entity_poly.pdbx_seq_one_letter_code
_entity_poly.pdbx_strand_id
1 'polypeptide(L)'
;MNSLTDKVLIMKFYEASNAGVKVDLIVRGTCCLRPGIKSVSENITVRSIVGRFLEHTRIYYFHHNGEKKFFLSSADLMTRNMEKRVEIMFPIFSGYLKQRITQWMQIMMSDNVKAREQSSDGTYHYVKRAEDEPIVDSQQTLFQLAYSVGEDEE
;
A
#
# COMPACT_ATOMS: atom_id res chain seq x y z
N MET A 1 1.31 2.83 -3.39
CA MET A 1 2.06 3.75 -4.29
C MET A 1 2.66 3.02 -5.47
N ASN A 2 3.20 3.75 -6.47
CA ASN A 2 3.84 3.08 -7.60
C ASN A 2 5.32 2.74 -7.32
N SER A 3 6.10 3.66 -6.76
CA SER A 3 7.54 3.44 -6.53
C SER A 3 8.03 4.02 -5.20
N LEU A 4 8.99 3.32 -4.59
CA LEU A 4 9.69 3.72 -3.36
C LEU A 4 11.19 3.57 -3.59
N THR A 5 11.87 4.68 -3.89
CA THR A 5 13.31 4.69 -4.21
C THR A 5 14.09 5.79 -3.48
N ASP A 6 13.40 6.68 -2.77
CA ASP A 6 14.06 7.75 -2.03
C ASP A 6 14.79 7.23 -0.80
N LYS A 7 16.11 7.43 -0.76
CA LYS A 7 16.97 6.92 0.31
C LYS A 7 16.59 7.48 1.68
N VAL A 8 16.28 8.77 1.74
CA VAL A 8 15.97 9.45 3.03
C VAL A 8 14.70 8.86 3.62
N LEU A 9 13.65 8.69 2.80
CA LEU A 9 12.39 8.11 3.23
C LEU A 9 12.53 6.63 3.59
N ILE A 10 13.31 5.85 2.83
CA ILE A 10 13.59 4.45 3.18
C ILE A 10 14.26 4.36 4.55
N MET A 11 15.24 5.22 4.86
CA MET A 11 15.86 5.25 6.18
C MET A 11 14.85 5.60 7.28
N LYS A 12 13.87 6.49 7.01
CA LYS A 12 12.80 6.80 7.98
C LYS A 12 11.86 5.63 8.23
N PHE A 13 11.59 4.81 7.22
CA PHE A 13 10.84 3.56 7.43
C PHE A 13 11.63 2.56 8.30
N TYR A 14 12.93 2.46 8.11
CA TYR A 14 13.78 1.61 8.97
C TYR A 14 13.83 2.13 10.41
N GLU A 15 13.96 3.44 10.62
CA GLU A 15 13.88 4.05 11.95
C GLU A 15 12.52 3.75 12.61
N ALA A 16 11.41 3.88 11.89
CA ALA A 16 10.07 3.56 12.38
C ALA A 16 9.95 2.08 12.76
N SER A 17 10.43 1.18 11.90
CA SER A 17 10.45 -0.26 12.19
C SER A 17 11.23 -0.58 13.46
N ASN A 18 12.42 0.02 13.64
CA ASN A 18 13.23 -0.17 14.84
C ASN A 18 12.58 0.40 16.10
N ALA A 19 11.71 1.39 15.95
CA ALA A 19 10.89 1.92 17.04
C ALA A 19 9.63 1.06 17.32
N GLY A 20 9.47 -0.10 16.66
CA GLY A 20 8.35 -1.02 16.85
C GLY A 20 7.09 -0.67 16.04
N VAL A 21 7.17 0.28 15.10
CA VAL A 21 6.04 0.62 14.25
C VAL A 21 5.87 -0.45 13.16
N LYS A 22 4.67 -1.01 13.05
CA LYS A 22 4.31 -1.88 11.93
C LYS A 22 4.11 -1.06 10.67
N VAL A 23 4.76 -1.45 9.58
CA VAL A 23 4.71 -0.78 8.29
C VAL A 23 4.31 -1.77 7.20
N ASP A 24 3.14 -1.58 6.61
CA ASP A 24 2.66 -2.38 5.49
C ASP A 24 2.69 -1.53 4.23
N LEU A 25 3.43 -1.95 3.21
CA LEU A 25 3.63 -1.23 1.95
C LEU A 25 3.05 -2.02 0.77
N ILE A 26 2.25 -1.35 -0.05
CA ILE A 26 1.87 -1.85 -1.37
C ILE A 26 2.58 -0.98 -2.39
N VAL A 27 3.60 -1.55 -3.06
CA VAL A 27 4.42 -0.86 -4.06
C VAL A 27 4.37 -1.65 -5.36
N ARG A 28 3.68 -1.11 -6.36
CA ARG A 28 3.44 -1.82 -7.62
C ARG A 28 4.70 -1.99 -8.46
N GLY A 29 5.52 -0.96 -8.52
CA GLY A 29 6.73 -0.91 -9.37
C GLY A 29 8.00 -1.08 -8.56
N THR A 30 8.96 -0.16 -8.72
CA THR A 30 10.28 -0.26 -8.10
C THR A 30 10.22 0.00 -6.60
N CYS A 31 10.74 -0.94 -5.81
CA CYS A 31 10.93 -0.81 -4.38
C CYS A 31 12.40 -1.07 -4.02
N CYS A 32 13.11 -0.04 -3.56
CA CYS A 32 14.51 -0.17 -3.09
C CYS A 32 14.60 -0.51 -1.60
N LEU A 33 13.50 -0.45 -0.87
CA LEU A 33 13.44 -0.87 0.53
C LEU A 33 13.53 -2.40 0.61
N ARG A 34 14.21 -2.91 1.63
CA ARG A 34 14.30 -4.35 1.95
C ARG A 34 13.54 -4.64 3.23
N PRO A 35 12.44 -5.42 3.18
CA PRO A 35 11.66 -5.79 4.35
C PRO A 35 12.26 -6.98 5.10
N GLY A 36 11.83 -7.21 6.34
CA GLY A 36 12.09 -8.43 7.09
C GLY A 36 13.53 -8.67 7.53
N ILE A 37 14.39 -7.64 7.47
CA ILE A 37 15.77 -7.75 7.96
C ILE A 37 15.78 -7.51 9.47
N LYS A 38 16.31 -8.49 10.23
CA LYS A 38 16.39 -8.44 11.68
C LYS A 38 17.12 -7.17 12.15
N SER A 39 16.55 -6.49 13.14
CA SER A 39 17.05 -5.23 13.71
C SER A 39 17.17 -4.07 12.71
N VAL A 40 16.53 -4.16 11.55
CA VAL A 40 16.49 -3.09 10.54
C VAL A 40 15.05 -2.85 10.06
N SER A 41 14.41 -3.87 9.54
CA SER A 41 13.10 -3.78 8.88
C SER A 41 12.18 -4.95 9.21
N GLU A 42 12.35 -5.57 10.37
CA GLU A 42 11.58 -6.75 10.77
C GLU A 42 10.07 -6.49 10.92
N ASN A 43 9.67 -5.23 11.12
CA ASN A 43 8.29 -4.81 11.22
C ASN A 43 7.75 -4.23 9.90
N ILE A 44 8.48 -4.39 8.79
CA ILE A 44 8.06 -3.92 7.47
C ILE A 44 7.68 -5.10 6.58
N THR A 45 6.51 -4.99 5.93
CA THR A 45 6.11 -5.88 4.83
C THR A 45 5.98 -5.08 3.54
N VAL A 46 6.32 -5.70 2.42
CA VAL A 46 6.17 -5.10 1.09
C VAL A 46 5.43 -6.06 0.18
N ARG A 47 4.34 -5.59 -0.40
CA ARG A 47 3.56 -6.30 -1.41
C ARG A 47 3.58 -5.56 -2.73
N SER A 48 3.53 -6.30 -3.83
CA SER A 48 3.30 -5.77 -5.17
C SER A 48 2.08 -6.47 -5.77
N ILE A 49 1.14 -5.69 -6.28
CA ILE A 49 -0.05 -6.18 -6.97
C ILE A 49 0.00 -5.64 -8.40
N VAL A 50 0.15 -6.54 -9.36
CA VAL A 50 0.14 -6.22 -10.80
C VAL A 50 -0.90 -7.09 -11.47
N GLY A 51 -1.92 -6.47 -12.04
CA GLY A 51 -3.03 -7.14 -12.65
C GLY A 51 -3.46 -6.48 -13.98
N ARG A 52 -4.74 -6.62 -14.30
CA ARG A 52 -5.34 -6.11 -15.54
C ARG A 52 -5.32 -4.59 -15.65
N PHE A 53 -5.56 -3.91 -14.51
CA PHE A 53 -5.69 -2.46 -14.47
C PHE A 53 -4.40 -1.80 -14.02
N LEU A 54 -4.09 -0.65 -14.65
CA LEU A 54 -3.02 0.22 -14.21
C LEU A 54 -3.50 1.02 -12.99
N GLU A 55 -2.96 0.70 -11.82
CA GLU A 55 -3.25 1.44 -10.60
C GLU A 55 -2.17 2.48 -10.35
N HIS A 56 -2.61 3.71 -10.08
CA HIS A 56 -1.70 4.83 -9.83
C HIS A 56 -2.10 5.60 -8.56
N THR A 57 -2.79 4.93 -7.68
CA THR A 57 -3.27 5.48 -6.40
C THR A 57 -2.12 5.60 -5.41
N ARG A 58 -2.04 6.73 -4.71
CA ARG A 58 -1.09 6.92 -3.62
C ARG A 58 -1.87 7.31 -2.39
N ILE A 59 -2.00 6.35 -1.49
CA ILE A 59 -2.69 6.44 -0.21
C ILE A 59 -1.68 6.29 0.89
N TYR A 60 -1.73 7.18 1.89
CA TYR A 60 -0.94 7.12 3.11
C TYR A 60 -1.89 7.04 4.28
N TYR A 61 -1.76 5.98 5.06
CA TYR A 61 -2.52 5.74 6.28
C TYR A 61 -1.58 5.69 7.47
N PHE A 62 -1.92 6.45 8.49
CA PHE A 62 -1.19 6.45 9.76
C PHE A 62 -2.18 6.20 10.90
N HIS A 63 -1.84 5.22 11.76
CA HIS A 63 -2.51 5.01 13.02
C HIS A 63 -1.64 5.60 14.13
N HIS A 64 -2.11 6.67 14.73
CA HIS A 64 -1.38 7.40 15.76
C HIS A 64 -2.27 7.59 16.99
N ASN A 65 -1.91 6.92 18.10
CA ASN A 65 -2.60 7.05 19.39
C ASN A 65 -4.14 6.96 19.29
N GLY A 66 -4.65 5.96 18.56
CA GLY A 66 -6.09 5.77 18.33
C GLY A 66 -6.69 6.57 17.18
N GLU A 67 -5.99 7.59 16.67
CA GLU A 67 -6.43 8.37 15.54
C GLU A 67 -6.03 7.71 14.20
N LYS A 68 -6.97 7.70 13.25
CA LYS A 68 -6.74 7.24 11.87
C LYS A 68 -6.58 8.46 10.96
N LYS A 69 -5.38 8.67 10.43
CA LYS A 69 -5.05 9.76 9.51
C LYS A 69 -4.85 9.20 8.11
N PHE A 70 -5.58 9.74 7.15
CA PHE A 70 -5.51 9.35 5.74
C PHE A 70 -5.11 10.54 4.90
N PHE A 71 -4.19 10.31 3.97
CA PHE A 71 -3.77 11.30 2.98
C PHE A 71 -3.77 10.66 1.60
N LEU A 72 -4.12 11.45 0.59
CA LEU A 72 -3.89 11.12 -0.81
C LEU A 72 -2.81 12.03 -1.36
N SER A 73 -2.03 11.53 -2.32
CA SER A 73 -0.93 12.30 -2.89
C SER A 73 -0.75 12.04 -4.39
N SER A 74 -0.22 13.03 -5.08
CA SER A 74 0.27 12.88 -6.45
C SER A 74 1.68 12.26 -6.51
N ALA A 75 2.43 12.30 -5.39
CA ALA A 75 3.82 11.87 -5.33
C ALA A 75 3.98 10.37 -5.08
N ASP A 76 4.89 9.75 -5.82
CA ASP A 76 5.57 8.55 -5.39
C ASP A 76 6.71 8.93 -4.42
N LEU A 77 7.20 7.97 -3.64
CA LEU A 77 8.34 8.19 -2.74
C LEU A 77 9.68 8.01 -3.49
N MET A 78 9.88 8.87 -4.47
CA MET A 78 11.09 8.94 -5.29
C MET A 78 11.77 10.29 -5.09
N THR A 79 13.10 10.32 -5.12
CA THR A 79 13.88 11.55 -4.94
C THR A 79 13.44 12.67 -5.90
N ARG A 80 13.13 12.33 -7.16
CA ARG A 80 12.64 13.33 -8.12
C ARG A 80 11.30 13.97 -7.71
N ASN A 81 10.40 13.21 -7.06
CA ASN A 81 9.14 13.74 -6.57
C ASN A 81 9.35 14.64 -5.36
N MET A 82 10.30 14.27 -4.47
CA MET A 82 10.59 15.01 -3.25
C MET A 82 11.36 16.32 -3.51
N GLU A 83 12.27 16.32 -4.50
CA GLU A 83 13.22 17.43 -4.69
C GLU A 83 13.01 18.26 -5.96
N LYS A 84 12.38 17.68 -7.01
CA LYS A 84 12.36 18.29 -8.36
C LYS A 84 10.99 18.50 -8.94
N ARG A 85 9.91 18.18 -8.21
CA ARG A 85 8.53 18.34 -8.65
C ARG A 85 7.71 19.09 -7.63
N VAL A 86 6.70 19.79 -8.13
CA VAL A 86 5.62 20.31 -7.29
C VAL A 86 4.59 19.18 -7.18
N GLU A 87 4.42 18.68 -5.97
CA GLU A 87 3.50 17.60 -5.66
C GLU A 87 2.49 18.07 -4.61
N ILE A 88 1.34 17.43 -4.59
CA ILE A 88 0.30 17.71 -3.60
C ILE A 88 0.08 16.50 -2.70
N MET A 89 -0.15 16.77 -1.42
CA MET A 89 -0.67 15.80 -0.47
C MET A 89 -1.77 16.48 0.35
N PHE A 90 -2.91 15.83 0.48
CA PHE A 90 -4.03 16.40 1.21
C PHE A 90 -4.68 15.37 2.13
N PRO A 91 -5.15 15.79 3.33
CA PRO A 91 -5.80 14.92 4.29
C PRO A 91 -7.25 14.63 3.89
N ILE A 92 -7.73 13.47 4.29
CA ILE A 92 -9.14 13.08 4.18
C ILE A 92 -9.81 13.27 5.53
N PHE A 93 -10.78 14.17 5.61
CA PHE A 93 -11.51 14.46 6.85
C PHE A 93 -12.83 13.71 6.95
N SER A 94 -13.56 13.52 5.84
CA SER A 94 -14.85 12.85 5.79
C SER A 94 -14.78 11.42 6.33
N GLY A 95 -15.62 11.11 7.32
CA GLY A 95 -15.73 9.77 7.90
C GLY A 95 -16.14 8.73 6.86
N TYR A 96 -17.07 9.07 5.96
CA TYR A 96 -17.49 8.22 4.86
C TYR A 96 -16.32 7.86 3.92
N LEU A 97 -15.54 8.86 3.49
CA LEU A 97 -14.38 8.61 2.61
C LEU A 97 -13.30 7.80 3.31
N LYS A 98 -13.06 8.03 4.62
CA LYS A 98 -12.13 7.20 5.42
C LYS A 98 -12.55 5.74 5.45
N GLN A 99 -13.86 5.46 5.61
CA GLN A 99 -14.39 4.10 5.59
C GLN A 99 -14.18 3.44 4.22
N ARG A 100 -14.50 4.13 3.13
CA ARG A 100 -14.28 3.62 1.76
C ARG A 100 -12.81 3.31 1.50
N ILE A 101 -11.91 4.24 1.83
CA ILE A 101 -10.46 4.03 1.66
C ILE A 101 -9.98 2.86 2.52
N THR A 102 -10.47 2.71 3.76
CA THR A 102 -10.15 1.57 4.62
C THR A 102 -10.56 0.25 3.95
N GLN A 103 -11.78 0.18 3.42
CA GLN A 103 -12.27 -1.00 2.70
C GLN A 103 -11.38 -1.35 1.49
N TRP A 104 -11.01 -0.34 0.68
CA TRP A 104 -10.12 -0.56 -0.47
C TRP A 104 -8.76 -1.08 -0.05
N MET A 105 -8.17 -0.49 0.99
CA MET A 105 -6.88 -0.95 1.53
C MET A 105 -6.98 -2.39 2.06
N GLN A 106 -8.07 -2.74 2.76
CA GLN A 106 -8.29 -4.10 3.25
C GLN A 106 -8.39 -5.11 2.10
N ILE A 107 -9.14 -4.79 1.03
CA ILE A 107 -9.25 -5.63 -0.15
C ILE A 107 -7.88 -5.83 -0.81
N MET A 108 -7.09 -4.76 -1.00
CA MET A 108 -5.74 -4.86 -1.55
C MET A 108 -4.80 -5.67 -0.66
N MET A 109 -4.89 -5.50 0.67
CA MET A 109 -4.07 -6.29 1.62
C MET A 109 -4.49 -7.76 1.69
N SER A 110 -5.72 -8.09 1.32
CA SER A 110 -6.23 -9.47 1.28
C SER A 110 -5.98 -10.19 -0.05
N ASP A 111 -5.44 -9.50 -1.06
CA ASP A 111 -5.17 -10.12 -2.36
C ASP A 111 -4.24 -11.33 -2.21
N ASN A 112 -4.71 -12.49 -2.67
CA ASN A 112 -3.97 -13.75 -2.65
C ASN A 112 -3.93 -14.44 -4.03
N VAL A 113 -4.28 -13.68 -5.09
CA VAL A 113 -4.25 -14.14 -6.48
C VAL A 113 -3.13 -13.47 -7.27
N LYS A 114 -3.00 -12.14 -7.15
CA LYS A 114 -2.02 -11.33 -7.88
C LYS A 114 -0.90 -10.81 -6.99
N ALA A 115 -1.13 -10.71 -5.68
CA ALA A 115 -0.15 -10.19 -4.76
C ALA A 115 1.11 -11.05 -4.69
N ARG A 116 2.24 -10.35 -4.66
CA ARG A 116 3.56 -10.92 -4.37
C ARG A 116 4.15 -10.20 -3.18
N GLU A 117 4.76 -10.94 -2.30
CA GLU A 117 5.51 -10.40 -1.16
C GLU A 117 7.01 -10.36 -1.48
N GLN A 118 7.66 -9.29 -1.06
CA GLN A 118 9.10 -9.14 -1.19
C GLN A 118 9.80 -9.78 0.01
N SER A 119 10.77 -10.62 -0.27
CA SER A 119 11.68 -11.19 0.72
C SER A 119 12.83 -10.23 1.05
N SER A 120 13.56 -10.50 2.14
CA SER A 120 14.69 -9.68 2.60
C SER A 120 15.85 -9.61 1.60
N ASP A 121 16.00 -10.61 0.73
CA ASP A 121 16.96 -10.61 -0.39
C ASP A 121 16.49 -9.79 -1.60
N GLY A 122 15.22 -9.34 -1.58
CA GLY A 122 14.57 -8.54 -2.63
C GLY A 122 13.88 -9.32 -3.71
N THR A 123 13.84 -10.64 -3.62
CA THR A 123 13.01 -11.48 -4.50
C THR A 123 11.53 -11.35 -4.15
N TYR A 124 10.66 -11.62 -5.12
CA TYR A 124 9.21 -11.57 -4.95
C TYR A 124 8.60 -12.95 -5.16
N HIS A 125 7.76 -13.36 -4.24
CA HIS A 125 7.02 -14.61 -4.30
C HIS A 125 5.52 -14.36 -4.21
N TYR A 126 4.72 -15.15 -4.93
CA TYR A 126 3.27 -15.07 -4.78
C TYR A 126 2.86 -15.34 -3.33
N VAL A 127 1.90 -14.57 -2.86
CA VAL A 127 1.27 -14.81 -1.57
C VAL A 127 0.69 -16.23 -1.56
N LYS A 128 1.07 -17.02 -0.57
CA LYS A 128 0.55 -18.38 -0.42
C LYS A 128 -0.86 -18.31 0.17
N ARG A 129 -1.82 -18.91 -0.51
CA ARG A 129 -3.18 -19.06 -0.05
C ARG A 129 -3.35 -20.44 0.62
N ALA A 130 -4.01 -20.50 1.78
CA ALA A 130 -4.45 -21.75 2.35
C ALA A 130 -5.62 -22.35 1.55
N GLU A 131 -5.86 -23.66 1.63
CA GLU A 131 -6.90 -24.32 0.83
C GLU A 131 -8.32 -23.84 1.15
N ASP A 132 -8.57 -23.49 2.39
CA ASP A 132 -9.86 -22.99 2.92
C ASP A 132 -9.99 -21.46 2.91
N GLU A 133 -8.93 -20.75 2.50
CA GLU A 133 -8.94 -19.29 2.45
C GLU A 133 -9.72 -18.78 1.21
N PRO A 134 -10.62 -17.78 1.34
CA PRO A 134 -11.31 -17.20 0.21
C PRO A 134 -10.35 -16.66 -0.86
N ILE A 135 -10.73 -16.85 -2.12
CA ILE A 135 -9.98 -16.30 -3.27
C ILE A 135 -10.28 -14.80 -3.36
N VAL A 136 -9.25 -13.96 -3.29
CA VAL A 136 -9.37 -12.50 -3.39
C VAL A 136 -8.43 -12.00 -4.48
N ASP A 137 -8.99 -11.63 -5.63
CA ASP A 137 -8.36 -10.79 -6.64
C ASP A 137 -8.81 -9.36 -6.39
N SER A 138 -7.94 -8.54 -5.84
CA SER A 138 -8.30 -7.19 -5.38
C SER A 138 -8.81 -6.30 -6.50
N GLN A 139 -8.23 -6.37 -7.69
CA GLN A 139 -8.66 -5.57 -8.84
C GLN A 139 -10.05 -5.97 -9.31
N GLN A 140 -10.33 -7.27 -9.38
CA GLN A 140 -11.65 -7.77 -9.77
C GLN A 140 -12.70 -7.41 -8.72
N THR A 141 -12.38 -7.53 -7.44
CA THR A 141 -13.28 -7.18 -6.33
C THR A 141 -13.61 -5.69 -6.33
N LEU A 142 -12.59 -4.82 -6.48
CA LEU A 142 -12.79 -3.37 -6.55
C LEU A 142 -13.56 -2.95 -7.79
N PHE A 143 -13.36 -3.63 -8.92
CA PHE A 143 -14.12 -3.40 -10.14
C PHE A 143 -15.61 -3.73 -9.93
N GLN A 144 -15.93 -4.87 -9.34
CA GLN A 144 -17.31 -5.27 -9.03
C GLN A 144 -17.99 -4.28 -8.07
N LEU A 145 -17.28 -3.85 -7.02
CA LEU A 145 -17.80 -2.85 -6.09
C LEU A 145 -18.10 -1.51 -6.77
N ALA A 146 -17.29 -1.09 -7.75
CA ALA A 146 -17.55 0.14 -8.48
C ALA A 146 -18.82 0.05 -9.36
N TYR A 147 -19.13 -1.13 -9.90
CA TYR A 147 -20.34 -1.37 -10.70
C TYR A 147 -21.60 -1.41 -9.84
N SER A 148 -21.56 -2.08 -8.68
CA SER A 148 -22.74 -2.19 -7.80
C SER A 148 -23.19 -0.84 -7.23
N VAL A 149 -22.27 0.12 -7.03
CA VAL A 149 -22.63 1.46 -6.56
C VAL A 149 -23.36 2.28 -7.65
N GLY A 150 -23.14 1.97 -8.94
CA GLY A 150 -23.83 2.67 -10.04
C GLY A 150 -25.25 2.20 -10.31
N GLU A 151 -25.63 1.01 -9.83
CA GLU A 151 -26.99 0.47 -10.00
C GLU A 151 -27.97 0.97 -8.93
N ASP A 152 -27.48 1.49 -7.80
CA ASP A 152 -28.30 2.04 -6.71
C ASP A 152 -28.62 3.55 -6.88
N GLU A 153 -28.08 4.21 -7.90
CA GLU A 153 -28.28 5.66 -8.17
C GLU A 153 -29.21 5.94 -9.39
N GLU A 154 -29.77 4.92 -10.06
CA GLU A 154 -30.81 5.03 -11.09
C GLU A 154 -32.21 4.70 -10.51
#